data_8858e4b495f39aa362561d36903a11ed
#
_entry.id   8858e4b495f39aa362561d36903a11ed
#
_cell.length_a   1.000
_cell.length_b   1.000
_cell.length_c   1.000
_cell.angle_alpha   90.00
_cell.angle_beta   90.00
_cell.angle_gamma   90.00
#
_symmetry.space_group_name_H-M   'P 1'
#
loop_
_entity.id
_entity.type
_entity.pdbx_description
1 polymer ?
#
loop_
_entity_poly.entity_id
_entity_poly.type
_entity_poly.pdbx_seq_one_letter_code
_entity_poly.pdbx_strand_id
1 'polypeptide(L)'
;LGKVITTGLGNFTFSELKRMLEDKQVSVGYSLTELANTVDGNCTPKDFETMLQLTHLLFTSPRRDKLSFNVTKDLCYQELCNQAKDPEIVFKDSINNAVYMGHARRKRLTSQMLDHVDYDRLLEIYHDCFKNAGNFTFVFVGNIDMEQLEPLIVNYLGTLPSTQQKETFKDNQIKRRRGIYKNIFYQKLKVDKASNFISFTGSCPYNLRNITLFDISCQVLNDIYTDKVREQAGATYSIYVGADSDKYPEEISLQIVFDTAPAKREEMIKIIDDEIKHIAEVGPTKESLDKVKKYMLNKRAKDLKDNEYWIIWMDEYLRTGLNPLDNYEAVINSFTTKDVSNFIKTLIEQKNRVEVSMVSQKEDKTE
;
A
#
# COMPACT_ATOMS: atom_id res chain seq x y z
N LEU A 1 -0.71 -11.71 -11.53
CA LEU A 1 -1.67 -11.49 -12.63
C LEU A 1 -1.26 -10.28 -13.48
N GLY A 2 -1.10 -9.10 -12.92
CA GLY A 2 -0.84 -7.87 -13.68
C GLY A 2 0.35 -7.91 -14.65
N LYS A 3 1.45 -8.57 -14.31
CA LYS A 3 2.62 -8.70 -15.20
C LYS A 3 2.45 -9.74 -16.32
N VAL A 4 1.49 -10.65 -16.21
CA VAL A 4 1.40 -11.84 -17.05
C VAL A 4 0.43 -11.68 -18.21
N ILE A 5 -0.54 -10.76 -18.13
CA ILE A 5 -1.57 -10.59 -19.15
C ILE A 5 -1.20 -9.51 -20.18
N THR A 6 -0.29 -8.57 -19.87
CA THR A 6 0.10 -7.50 -20.80
C THR A 6 1.02 -7.98 -21.92
N THR A 7 0.58 -9.03 -22.64
CA THR A 7 1.34 -9.59 -23.79
C THR A 7 0.98 -8.91 -25.11
N GLY A 8 0.10 -7.91 -25.06
CA GLY A 8 -0.39 -7.14 -26.20
C GLY A 8 -1.87 -6.82 -26.06
N LEU A 9 -2.39 -6.00 -26.96
CA LEU A 9 -3.81 -5.58 -26.97
C LEU A 9 -4.35 -5.65 -28.40
N GLY A 10 -5.56 -6.12 -28.55
CA GLY A 10 -6.18 -6.27 -29.86
C GLY A 10 -5.35 -7.15 -30.79
N ASN A 11 -5.04 -6.63 -31.97
CA ASN A 11 -4.21 -7.29 -32.97
C ASN A 11 -2.71 -7.05 -32.78
N PHE A 12 -2.32 -6.20 -31.83
CA PHE A 12 -0.94 -5.77 -31.65
C PHE A 12 -0.24 -6.60 -30.55
N THR A 13 0.93 -7.11 -30.87
CA THR A 13 1.86 -7.69 -29.89
C THR A 13 2.41 -6.60 -28.97
N PHE A 14 2.98 -7.00 -27.83
CA PHE A 14 3.66 -6.05 -26.94
C PHE A 14 4.76 -5.24 -27.64
N SER A 15 5.55 -5.88 -28.49
CA SER A 15 6.63 -5.23 -29.24
C SER A 15 6.11 -4.22 -30.27
N GLU A 16 5.00 -4.52 -30.92
CA GLU A 16 4.36 -3.59 -31.86
C GLU A 16 3.78 -2.39 -31.12
N LEU A 17 3.06 -2.61 -30.01
CA LEU A 17 2.54 -1.53 -29.16
C LEU A 17 3.68 -0.64 -28.66
N LYS A 18 4.76 -1.24 -28.15
CA LYS A 18 5.91 -0.48 -27.67
C LYS A 18 6.47 0.43 -28.76
N ARG A 19 6.65 -0.08 -29.98
CA ARG A 19 7.15 0.69 -31.12
C ARG A 19 6.19 1.80 -31.55
N MET A 20 4.86 1.52 -31.52
CA MET A 20 3.83 2.53 -31.87
C MET A 20 3.73 3.66 -30.83
N LEU A 21 4.20 3.43 -29.63
CA LEU A 21 4.13 4.37 -28.52
C LEU A 21 5.49 5.04 -28.20
N GLU A 22 6.54 4.77 -29.00
CA GLU A 22 7.89 5.31 -28.73
C GLU A 22 7.96 6.85 -28.75
N ASP A 23 7.15 7.50 -29.57
CA ASP A 23 7.05 8.95 -29.68
C ASP A 23 5.97 9.58 -28.81
N LYS A 24 5.28 8.78 -28.00
CA LYS A 24 4.15 9.19 -27.16
C LYS A 24 4.53 9.13 -25.67
N GLN A 25 3.98 10.09 -24.94
CA GLN A 25 4.07 10.10 -23.47
C GLN A 25 2.74 9.60 -22.91
N VAL A 26 2.55 8.30 -22.96
CA VAL A 26 1.35 7.64 -22.50
C VAL A 26 1.67 6.31 -21.86
N SER A 27 1.01 6.00 -20.76
CA SER A 27 1.03 4.70 -20.14
C SER A 27 -0.38 4.32 -19.67
N VAL A 28 -0.72 3.05 -19.81
CA VAL A 28 -1.94 2.46 -19.26
C VAL A 28 -1.58 1.10 -18.69
N GLY A 29 -2.01 0.86 -17.49
CA GLY A 29 -1.84 -0.40 -16.78
C GLY A 29 -3.10 -0.80 -16.05
N TYR A 30 -3.08 -1.99 -15.46
CA TYR A 30 -4.16 -2.41 -14.57
C TYR A 30 -3.59 -3.13 -13.36
N SER A 31 -4.31 -3.06 -12.26
CA SER A 31 -4.01 -3.83 -11.06
C SER A 31 -5.28 -4.46 -10.49
N LEU A 32 -5.09 -5.62 -9.88
CA LEU A 32 -6.14 -6.35 -9.17
C LEU A 32 -5.73 -6.40 -7.70
N THR A 33 -6.51 -5.74 -6.86
CA THR A 33 -6.30 -5.75 -5.42
C THR A 33 -7.35 -6.60 -4.72
N GLU A 34 -7.32 -6.65 -3.40
CA GLU A 34 -8.34 -7.35 -2.63
C GLU A 34 -9.71 -6.67 -2.66
N LEU A 35 -9.72 -5.36 -2.87
CA LEU A 35 -10.93 -4.54 -2.78
C LEU A 35 -11.34 -3.93 -4.11
N ALA A 36 -10.44 -3.86 -5.10
CA ALA A 36 -10.72 -3.17 -6.35
C ALA A 36 -9.95 -3.77 -7.54
N ASN A 37 -10.57 -3.67 -8.71
CA ASN A 37 -9.91 -3.78 -10.00
C ASN A 37 -9.70 -2.36 -10.51
N THR A 38 -8.45 -1.98 -10.80
CA THR A 38 -8.13 -0.62 -11.25
C THR A 38 -7.46 -0.63 -12.61
N VAL A 39 -7.73 0.40 -13.40
CA VAL A 39 -6.98 0.75 -14.60
C VAL A 39 -6.39 2.13 -14.36
N ASP A 40 -5.08 2.23 -14.38
CA ASP A 40 -4.34 3.46 -14.16
C ASP A 40 -3.74 3.94 -15.48
N GLY A 41 -3.86 5.22 -15.77
CA GLY A 41 -3.31 5.84 -16.97
C GLY A 41 -2.65 7.19 -16.67
N ASN A 42 -1.58 7.47 -17.42
CA ASN A 42 -0.93 8.77 -17.40
C ASN A 42 -0.55 9.16 -18.83
N CYS A 43 -0.78 10.42 -19.20
CA CYS A 43 -0.44 10.93 -20.51
C CYS A 43 -0.25 12.46 -20.53
N THR A 44 0.35 12.96 -21.60
CA THR A 44 0.25 14.39 -21.94
C THR A 44 -1.11 14.68 -22.56
N PRO A 45 -1.59 15.95 -22.54
CA PRO A 45 -2.86 16.31 -23.18
C PRO A 45 -2.98 15.88 -24.64
N LYS A 46 -1.88 15.95 -25.42
CA LYS A 46 -1.87 15.52 -26.83
C LYS A 46 -2.04 14.03 -27.04
N ASP A 47 -1.67 13.22 -26.03
CA ASP A 47 -1.72 11.76 -26.10
C ASP A 47 -2.95 11.17 -25.39
N PHE A 48 -3.87 12.04 -24.94
CA PHE A 48 -5.03 11.64 -24.16
C PHE A 48 -5.93 10.66 -24.92
N GLU A 49 -6.18 10.90 -26.20
CA GLU A 49 -6.97 9.97 -27.03
C GLU A 49 -6.29 8.59 -27.11
N THR A 50 -4.96 8.54 -27.24
CA THR A 50 -4.23 7.28 -27.24
C THR A 50 -4.39 6.54 -25.91
N MET A 51 -4.41 7.25 -24.78
CA MET A 51 -4.68 6.65 -23.47
C MET A 51 -6.07 6.01 -23.42
N LEU A 52 -7.10 6.68 -23.95
CA LEU A 52 -8.45 6.15 -24.00
C LEU A 52 -8.57 4.95 -24.94
N GLN A 53 -7.87 4.95 -26.09
CA GLN A 53 -7.77 3.82 -27.01
C GLN A 53 -7.17 2.58 -26.32
N LEU A 54 -6.06 2.75 -25.61
CA LEU A 54 -5.44 1.67 -24.84
C LEU A 54 -6.35 1.17 -23.72
N THR A 55 -7.01 2.07 -23.01
CA THR A 55 -8.00 1.72 -21.99
C THR A 55 -9.15 0.92 -22.58
N HIS A 56 -9.71 1.35 -23.70
CA HIS A 56 -10.78 0.61 -24.40
C HIS A 56 -10.34 -0.80 -24.78
N LEU A 57 -9.13 -0.95 -25.33
CA LEU A 57 -8.59 -2.27 -25.70
C LEU A 57 -8.34 -3.15 -24.47
N LEU A 58 -7.95 -2.60 -23.34
CA LEU A 58 -7.82 -3.36 -22.09
C LEU A 58 -9.15 -3.99 -21.67
N PHE A 59 -10.26 -3.26 -21.79
CA PHE A 59 -11.58 -3.80 -21.46
C PHE A 59 -12.11 -4.79 -22.47
N THR A 60 -11.85 -4.58 -23.76
CA THR A 60 -12.55 -5.29 -24.85
C THR A 60 -11.73 -6.35 -25.54
N SER A 61 -10.41 -6.20 -25.58
CA SER A 61 -9.56 -6.98 -26.49
C SER A 61 -8.19 -7.33 -25.88
N PRO A 62 -8.15 -7.99 -24.71
CA PRO A 62 -6.88 -8.53 -24.19
C PRO A 62 -6.36 -9.57 -25.19
N ARG A 63 -5.11 -9.42 -25.62
CA ARG A 63 -4.53 -10.33 -26.60
C ARG A 63 -4.15 -11.65 -25.95
N ARG A 64 -4.58 -12.77 -26.57
CA ARG A 64 -4.11 -14.11 -26.22
C ARG A 64 -2.82 -14.41 -26.98
N ASP A 65 -1.69 -14.42 -26.26
CA ASP A 65 -0.38 -14.71 -26.83
C ASP A 65 0.39 -15.67 -25.92
N LYS A 66 0.30 -16.96 -26.23
CA LYS A 66 0.91 -18.03 -25.44
C LYS A 66 2.44 -17.94 -25.40
N LEU A 67 3.07 -17.47 -26.48
CA LEU A 67 4.52 -17.35 -26.54
C LEU A 67 5.00 -16.26 -25.58
N SER A 68 4.43 -15.07 -25.69
CA SER A 68 4.75 -13.95 -24.78
C SER A 68 4.43 -14.29 -23.32
N PHE A 69 3.33 -15.01 -23.07
CA PHE A 69 2.99 -15.52 -21.74
C PHE A 69 4.09 -16.41 -21.18
N ASN A 70 4.57 -17.39 -21.94
CA ASN A 70 5.61 -18.31 -21.48
C ASN A 70 6.93 -17.54 -21.17
N VAL A 71 7.35 -16.64 -22.04
CA VAL A 71 8.53 -15.80 -21.80
C VAL A 71 8.37 -14.97 -20.52
N THR A 72 7.23 -14.35 -20.33
CA THR A 72 6.95 -13.56 -19.12
C THR A 72 6.90 -14.44 -17.85
N LYS A 73 6.33 -15.64 -17.97
CA LYS A 73 6.30 -16.64 -16.88
C LYS A 73 7.71 -17.06 -16.46
N ASP A 74 8.60 -17.33 -17.44
CA ASP A 74 9.99 -17.71 -17.17
C ASP A 74 10.79 -16.58 -16.51
N LEU A 75 10.64 -15.35 -16.99
CA LEU A 75 11.24 -14.17 -16.37
C LEU A 75 10.74 -13.96 -14.93
N CYS A 76 9.44 -14.10 -14.71
CA CYS A 76 8.84 -14.01 -13.38
C CYS A 76 9.35 -15.12 -12.46
N TYR A 77 9.51 -16.35 -12.98
CA TYR A 77 10.07 -17.47 -12.23
C TYR A 77 11.48 -17.16 -11.72
N GLN A 78 12.36 -16.66 -12.60
CA GLN A 78 13.73 -16.27 -12.23
C GLN A 78 13.74 -15.15 -11.17
N GLU A 79 12.90 -14.14 -11.34
CA GLU A 79 12.74 -13.05 -10.38
C GLU A 79 12.33 -13.60 -9.00
N LEU A 80 11.33 -14.47 -8.94
CA LEU A 80 10.82 -15.05 -7.69
C LEU A 80 11.86 -15.97 -7.01
N CYS A 81 12.64 -16.71 -7.78
CA CYS A 81 13.75 -17.51 -7.26
C CYS A 81 14.84 -16.64 -6.62
N ASN A 82 15.14 -15.48 -7.20
CA ASN A 82 16.08 -14.51 -6.63
C ASN A 82 15.52 -13.86 -5.38
N GLN A 83 14.26 -13.43 -5.41
CA GLN A 83 13.56 -12.84 -4.26
C GLN A 83 13.49 -13.79 -3.07
N ALA A 84 13.33 -15.09 -3.28
CA ALA A 84 13.30 -16.09 -2.20
C ALA A 84 14.61 -16.17 -1.39
N LYS A 85 15.72 -15.67 -1.95
CA LYS A 85 17.04 -15.64 -1.29
C LYS A 85 17.35 -14.29 -0.66
N ASP A 86 16.51 -13.29 -0.90
CA ASP A 86 16.69 -11.94 -0.37
C ASP A 86 16.21 -11.86 1.09
N PRO A 87 17.11 -11.57 2.05
CA PRO A 87 16.73 -11.48 3.46
C PRO A 87 15.62 -10.47 3.74
N GLU A 88 15.57 -9.36 3.00
CA GLU A 88 14.51 -8.36 3.18
C GLU A 88 13.14 -8.89 2.75
N ILE A 89 13.10 -9.70 1.69
CA ILE A 89 11.87 -10.37 1.26
C ILE A 89 11.44 -11.43 2.27
N VAL A 90 12.40 -12.21 2.80
CA VAL A 90 12.14 -13.19 3.87
C VAL A 90 11.57 -12.49 5.11
N PHE A 91 12.12 -11.33 5.47
CA PHE A 91 11.61 -10.54 6.60
C PHE A 91 10.18 -10.04 6.34
N LYS A 92 9.90 -9.48 5.17
CA LYS A 92 8.55 -9.06 4.77
C LYS A 92 7.54 -10.21 4.75
N ASP A 93 7.93 -11.37 4.23
CA ASP A 93 7.10 -12.58 4.23
C ASP A 93 6.80 -13.05 5.66
N SER A 94 7.79 -12.97 6.58
CA SER A 94 7.63 -13.30 7.99
C SER A 94 6.67 -12.33 8.70
N ILE A 95 6.78 -11.02 8.45
CA ILE A 95 5.85 -10.01 8.95
C ILE A 95 4.43 -10.30 8.46
N ASN A 96 4.27 -10.50 7.16
CA ASN A 96 2.98 -10.76 6.55
C ASN A 96 2.31 -12.03 7.11
N ASN A 97 3.08 -13.09 7.29
CA ASN A 97 2.61 -14.32 7.92
C ASN A 97 2.25 -14.12 9.40
N ALA A 98 3.01 -13.33 10.13
CA ALA A 98 2.73 -13.01 11.53
C ALA A 98 1.45 -12.19 11.66
N VAL A 99 1.28 -11.15 10.85
CA VAL A 99 0.13 -10.23 10.89
C VAL A 99 -1.14 -10.92 10.42
N TYR A 100 -1.10 -11.66 9.31
CA TYR A 100 -2.30 -12.26 8.68
C TYR A 100 -2.42 -13.76 8.87
N MET A 101 -1.65 -14.36 9.80
CA MET A 101 -1.75 -15.77 10.17
C MET A 101 -1.62 -16.74 9.00
N GLY A 102 -0.84 -16.38 7.98
CA GLY A 102 -0.64 -17.18 6.77
C GLY A 102 -1.85 -17.25 5.84
N HIS A 103 -2.75 -16.29 5.92
CA HIS A 103 -3.92 -16.23 5.03
C HIS A 103 -3.52 -16.31 3.56
N ALA A 104 -4.16 -17.19 2.78
CA ALA A 104 -3.73 -17.53 1.42
C ALA A 104 -3.65 -16.30 0.48
N ARG A 105 -4.60 -15.35 0.59
CA ARG A 105 -4.62 -14.12 -0.23
C ARG A 105 -3.55 -13.10 0.15
N ARG A 106 -2.91 -13.26 1.31
CA ARG A 106 -1.82 -12.40 1.80
C ARG A 106 -0.44 -13.01 1.58
N LYS A 107 -0.35 -14.23 1.07
CA LYS A 107 0.94 -14.84 0.72
C LYS A 107 1.50 -14.21 -0.54
N ARG A 108 2.81 -13.94 -0.51
CA ARG A 108 3.54 -13.54 -1.72
C ARG A 108 3.52 -14.68 -2.74
N LEU A 109 3.45 -14.32 -4.02
CA LEU A 109 3.64 -15.28 -5.11
C LEU A 109 5.03 -15.93 -4.99
N THR A 110 5.10 -17.25 -5.12
CA THR A 110 6.36 -18.02 -5.14
C THR A 110 6.58 -18.68 -6.49
N SER A 111 7.82 -19.07 -6.78
CA SER A 111 8.14 -19.79 -8.02
C SER A 111 7.34 -21.09 -8.16
N GLN A 112 7.13 -21.84 -7.07
CA GLN A 112 6.31 -23.06 -7.10
C GLN A 112 4.84 -22.79 -7.44
N MET A 113 4.28 -21.66 -7.05
CA MET A 113 2.91 -21.29 -7.40
C MET A 113 2.76 -21.04 -8.91
N LEU A 114 3.82 -20.56 -9.59
CA LEU A 114 3.78 -20.35 -11.03
C LEU A 114 3.62 -21.65 -11.83
N ASP A 115 4.07 -22.79 -11.32
CA ASP A 115 3.94 -24.07 -11.99
C ASP A 115 2.48 -24.48 -12.19
N HIS A 116 1.61 -24.00 -11.29
CA HIS A 116 0.17 -24.28 -11.31
C HIS A 116 -0.67 -23.21 -12.02
N VAL A 117 -0.01 -22.18 -12.61
CA VAL A 117 -0.72 -21.11 -13.32
C VAL A 117 -1.17 -21.59 -14.69
N ASP A 118 -2.48 -21.63 -14.91
CA ASP A 118 -3.11 -21.88 -16.17
C ASP A 118 -3.43 -20.58 -16.90
N TYR A 119 -2.97 -20.45 -18.15
CA TYR A 119 -3.10 -19.21 -18.92
C TYR A 119 -4.54 -18.92 -19.35
N ASP A 120 -5.28 -19.95 -19.74
CA ASP A 120 -6.68 -19.79 -20.18
C ASP A 120 -7.54 -19.37 -18.97
N ARG A 121 -7.29 -19.97 -17.79
CA ARG A 121 -7.94 -19.56 -16.54
C ARG A 121 -7.62 -18.13 -16.14
N LEU A 122 -6.38 -17.66 -16.37
CA LEU A 122 -6.02 -16.26 -16.14
C LEU A 122 -6.81 -15.31 -17.03
N LEU A 123 -6.97 -15.65 -18.31
CA LEU A 123 -7.73 -14.83 -19.25
C LEU A 123 -9.23 -14.81 -18.89
N GLU A 124 -9.80 -15.94 -18.44
CA GLU A 124 -11.17 -15.98 -17.93
C GLU A 124 -11.36 -15.04 -16.74
N ILE A 125 -10.47 -15.10 -15.73
CA ILE A 125 -10.51 -14.21 -14.56
C ILE A 125 -10.39 -12.75 -14.99
N TYR A 126 -9.48 -12.45 -15.90
CA TYR A 126 -9.34 -11.11 -16.45
C TYR A 126 -10.63 -10.63 -17.11
N HIS A 127 -11.18 -11.43 -18.00
CA HIS A 127 -12.43 -11.11 -18.67
C HIS A 127 -13.57 -10.88 -17.66
N ASP A 128 -13.69 -11.73 -16.63
CA ASP A 128 -14.68 -11.56 -15.58
C ASP A 128 -14.54 -10.23 -14.83
N CYS A 129 -13.32 -9.78 -14.59
CA CYS A 129 -13.04 -8.51 -13.93
C CYS A 129 -13.42 -7.28 -14.79
N PHE A 130 -13.28 -7.37 -16.11
CA PHE A 130 -13.41 -6.22 -17.01
C PHE A 130 -14.63 -6.25 -17.93
N LYS A 131 -15.42 -7.34 -17.96
CA LYS A 131 -16.59 -7.49 -18.85
C LYS A 131 -17.74 -6.51 -18.60
N ASN A 132 -17.76 -5.82 -17.45
CA ASN A 132 -18.84 -4.91 -17.09
C ASN A 132 -18.28 -3.55 -16.66
N ALA A 133 -18.09 -2.65 -17.62
CA ALA A 133 -17.65 -1.29 -17.37
C ALA A 133 -18.62 -0.48 -16.48
N GLY A 134 -19.88 -0.92 -16.36
CA GLY A 134 -20.85 -0.31 -15.44
C GLY A 134 -20.46 -0.44 -13.95
N ASN A 135 -19.50 -1.30 -13.60
CA ASN A 135 -18.95 -1.40 -12.25
C ASN A 135 -17.77 -0.45 -11.98
N PHE A 136 -17.26 0.21 -13.02
CA PHE A 136 -16.13 1.13 -12.90
C PHE A 136 -16.61 2.59 -12.80
N THR A 137 -15.82 3.37 -12.08
CA THR A 137 -15.89 4.82 -12.08
C THR A 137 -14.61 5.37 -12.68
N PHE A 138 -14.73 6.22 -13.69
CA PHE A 138 -13.58 6.82 -14.37
C PHE A 138 -13.30 8.20 -13.78
N VAL A 139 -12.09 8.43 -13.33
CA VAL A 139 -11.63 9.67 -12.72
C VAL A 139 -10.48 10.23 -13.56
N PHE A 140 -10.60 11.47 -14.00
CA PHE A 140 -9.55 12.16 -14.75
C PHE A 140 -9.15 13.42 -13.97
N VAL A 141 -7.86 13.60 -13.78
CA VAL A 141 -7.30 14.75 -13.08
C VAL A 141 -6.17 15.32 -13.92
N GLY A 142 -6.20 16.62 -14.18
CA GLY A 142 -5.16 17.29 -14.95
C GLY A 142 -5.65 18.52 -15.71
N ASN A 143 -4.87 18.95 -16.70
CA ASN A 143 -5.26 20.03 -17.61
C ASN A 143 -6.19 19.46 -18.69
N ILE A 144 -7.49 19.50 -18.42
CA ILE A 144 -8.53 18.86 -19.24
C ILE A 144 -9.43 19.95 -19.84
N ASP A 145 -9.60 19.90 -21.16
CA ASP A 145 -10.60 20.66 -21.89
C ASP A 145 -11.86 19.79 -22.06
N MET A 146 -12.96 20.19 -21.43
CA MET A 146 -14.20 19.41 -21.42
C MET A 146 -14.84 19.30 -22.81
N GLU A 147 -14.71 20.31 -23.68
CA GLU A 147 -15.25 20.26 -25.04
C GLU A 147 -14.55 19.20 -25.90
N GLN A 148 -13.24 19.01 -25.67
CA GLN A 148 -12.46 17.96 -26.34
C GLN A 148 -12.63 16.60 -25.68
N LEU A 149 -12.79 16.56 -24.37
CA LEU A 149 -12.89 15.33 -23.60
C LEU A 149 -14.21 14.58 -23.84
N GLU A 150 -15.34 15.28 -23.85
CA GLU A 150 -16.65 14.66 -23.90
C GLU A 150 -16.85 13.74 -25.14
N PRO A 151 -16.53 14.15 -26.38
CA PRO A 151 -16.60 13.24 -27.53
C PRO A 151 -15.71 12.00 -27.41
N LEU A 152 -14.54 12.15 -26.84
CA LEU A 152 -13.61 11.01 -26.63
C LEU A 152 -14.14 10.03 -25.58
N ILE A 153 -14.71 10.54 -24.49
CA ILE A 153 -15.37 9.69 -23.49
C ILE A 153 -16.53 8.91 -24.12
N VAL A 154 -17.38 9.58 -24.88
CA VAL A 154 -18.50 8.91 -25.56
C VAL A 154 -18.01 7.80 -26.49
N ASN A 155 -16.96 8.08 -27.27
CA ASN A 155 -16.43 7.13 -28.24
C ASN A 155 -15.71 5.93 -27.61
N TYR A 156 -14.92 6.15 -26.58
CA TYR A 156 -14.04 5.10 -26.02
C TYR A 156 -14.57 4.48 -24.74
N LEU A 157 -15.20 5.24 -23.86
CA LEU A 157 -15.74 4.70 -22.60
C LEU A 157 -17.24 4.41 -22.69
N GLY A 158 -18.00 5.25 -23.39
CA GLY A 158 -19.43 5.05 -23.58
C GLY A 158 -19.80 3.82 -24.40
N THR A 159 -18.85 3.31 -25.18
CA THR A 159 -19.01 2.08 -25.98
C THR A 159 -18.50 0.81 -25.30
N LEU A 160 -17.98 0.92 -24.09
CA LEU A 160 -17.53 -0.25 -23.33
C LEU A 160 -18.72 -1.17 -22.97
N PRO A 161 -18.51 -2.49 -22.98
CA PRO A 161 -19.56 -3.43 -22.58
C PRO A 161 -19.95 -3.17 -21.13
N SER A 162 -21.26 -3.05 -20.89
CA SER A 162 -21.79 -2.86 -19.55
C SER A 162 -23.09 -3.61 -19.34
N THR A 163 -23.35 -3.97 -18.10
CA THR A 163 -24.61 -4.56 -17.66
C THR A 163 -25.20 -3.74 -16.52
N GLN A 164 -26.49 -3.94 -16.22
CA GLN A 164 -27.12 -3.28 -15.06
C GLN A 164 -26.76 -3.95 -13.72
N GLN A 165 -26.06 -5.08 -13.75
CA GLN A 165 -25.65 -5.77 -12.54
C GLN A 165 -24.52 -5.01 -11.88
N LYS A 166 -24.71 -4.62 -10.60
CA LYS A 166 -23.67 -4.03 -9.77
C LYS A 166 -23.04 -5.12 -8.90
N GLU A 167 -21.74 -5.13 -8.88
CA GLU A 167 -20.99 -5.96 -7.94
C GLU A 167 -21.15 -5.39 -6.53
N THR A 168 -21.18 -6.27 -5.54
CA THR A 168 -21.25 -5.91 -4.14
C THR A 168 -20.00 -6.38 -3.43
N PHE A 169 -19.62 -5.65 -2.40
CA PHE A 169 -18.48 -6.02 -1.55
C PHE A 169 -18.67 -7.44 -0.98
N LYS A 170 -17.62 -8.25 -1.05
CA LYS A 170 -17.54 -9.57 -0.42
C LYS A 170 -16.41 -9.58 0.58
N ASP A 171 -16.73 -9.79 1.84
CA ASP A 171 -15.72 -9.97 2.88
C ASP A 171 -14.96 -11.29 2.66
N ASN A 172 -13.70 -11.20 2.30
CA ASN A 172 -12.80 -12.35 2.12
C ASN A 172 -12.24 -12.88 3.45
N GLN A 173 -12.73 -12.37 4.61
CA GLN A 173 -12.32 -12.75 5.96
C GLN A 173 -10.81 -12.56 6.22
N ILE A 174 -10.21 -11.58 5.58
CA ILE A 174 -8.81 -11.21 5.81
C ILE A 174 -8.75 -10.33 7.04
N LYS A 175 -8.21 -10.88 8.12
CA LYS A 175 -8.15 -10.22 9.43
C LYS A 175 -6.72 -10.19 9.92
N ARG A 176 -6.34 -9.09 10.58
CA ARG A 176 -5.08 -9.03 11.31
C ARG A 176 -5.15 -9.86 12.59
N ARG A 177 -4.01 -10.38 12.98
CA ARG A 177 -3.86 -11.17 14.21
C ARG A 177 -4.33 -10.40 15.44
N ARG A 178 -5.06 -11.08 16.30
CA ARG A 178 -5.43 -10.60 17.63
C ARG A 178 -4.51 -11.18 18.70
N GLY A 179 -4.36 -10.44 19.81
CA GLY A 179 -3.49 -10.81 20.91
C GLY A 179 -2.02 -10.48 20.66
N ILE A 180 -1.16 -11.01 21.53
CA ILE A 180 0.27 -10.75 21.51
C ILE A 180 0.98 -11.89 20.77
N TYR A 181 1.81 -11.54 19.80
CA TYR A 181 2.60 -12.50 19.04
C TYR A 181 4.03 -11.97 18.86
N LYS A 182 5.00 -12.84 19.10
CA LYS A 182 6.42 -12.54 18.93
C LYS A 182 7.08 -13.62 18.09
N ASN A 183 7.88 -13.23 17.10
CA ASN A 183 8.68 -14.11 16.28
C ASN A 183 10.07 -13.52 16.10
N ILE A 184 11.08 -14.25 16.54
CA ILE A 184 12.48 -13.91 16.33
C ILE A 184 13.10 -15.05 15.54
N PHE A 185 13.72 -14.73 14.41
CA PHE A 185 14.42 -15.72 13.61
C PHE A 185 15.79 -15.20 13.16
N TYR A 186 16.64 -16.13 12.77
CA TYR A 186 18.02 -15.83 12.41
C TYR A 186 18.23 -16.07 10.93
N GLN A 187 18.97 -15.16 10.30
CA GLN A 187 19.28 -15.21 8.89
C GLN A 187 20.74 -14.83 8.65
N LYS A 188 21.37 -15.48 7.67
CA LYS A 188 22.71 -15.07 7.24
C LYS A 188 22.62 -13.74 6.53
N LEU A 189 23.18 -12.69 7.13
CA LEU A 189 23.18 -11.32 6.60
C LEU A 189 24.61 -10.89 6.29
N LYS A 190 24.77 -9.98 5.32
CA LYS A 190 26.08 -9.40 4.97
C LYS A 190 26.60 -8.44 6.04
N VAL A 191 25.70 -7.86 6.83
CA VAL A 191 25.99 -6.89 7.88
C VAL A 191 25.38 -7.41 9.18
N ASP A 192 26.09 -7.25 10.28
CA ASP A 192 25.59 -7.63 11.61
C ASP A 192 24.50 -6.65 12.05
N LYS A 193 23.25 -7.03 11.83
CA LYS A 193 22.07 -6.22 12.16
C LYS A 193 20.88 -7.07 12.62
N ALA A 194 19.97 -6.41 13.32
CA ALA A 194 18.63 -6.90 13.57
C ALA A 194 17.61 -5.95 12.92
N SER A 195 16.81 -6.48 12.00
CA SER A 195 15.66 -5.77 11.41
C SER A 195 14.42 -6.10 12.21
N ASN A 196 13.68 -5.08 12.64
CA ASN A 196 12.58 -5.22 13.59
C ASN A 196 11.32 -4.58 13.06
N PHE A 197 10.20 -5.25 13.31
CA PHE A 197 8.84 -4.78 13.06
C PHE A 197 8.01 -4.97 14.31
N ILE A 198 7.32 -3.91 14.74
CA ILE A 198 6.33 -3.94 15.82
C ILE A 198 5.06 -3.33 15.27
N SER A 199 3.91 -3.97 15.49
CA SER A 199 2.63 -3.33 15.19
C SER A 199 1.66 -3.43 16.37
N PHE A 200 0.87 -2.36 16.53
CA PHE A 200 -0.27 -2.28 17.42
C PHE A 200 -1.52 -2.12 16.56
N THR A 201 -2.45 -3.08 16.66
CA THR A 201 -3.65 -3.11 15.83
C THR A 201 -4.90 -2.96 16.70
N GLY A 202 -5.87 -2.20 16.20
CA GLY A 202 -7.11 -2.00 16.92
C GLY A 202 -8.29 -1.68 16.03
N SER A 203 -9.50 -1.99 16.51
CA SER A 203 -10.73 -1.52 15.89
C SER A 203 -10.88 -0.02 16.12
N CYS A 204 -11.22 0.70 15.05
CA CYS A 204 -11.38 2.15 15.09
C CYS A 204 -12.42 2.56 14.03
N PRO A 205 -13.50 3.27 14.37
CA PRO A 205 -14.46 3.74 13.38
C PRO A 205 -13.78 4.57 12.28
N TYR A 206 -14.04 4.20 11.03
CA TYR A 206 -13.42 4.82 9.87
C TYR A 206 -14.11 6.14 9.51
N ASN A 207 -13.59 7.25 10.00
CA ASN A 207 -14.05 8.60 9.71
C ASN A 207 -12.89 9.59 9.72
N LEU A 208 -13.09 10.76 9.11
CA LEU A 208 -12.03 11.76 8.94
C LEU A 208 -11.35 12.12 10.27
N ARG A 209 -12.11 12.33 11.34
CA ARG A 209 -11.56 12.69 12.65
C ARG A 209 -10.61 11.61 13.19
N ASN A 210 -11.04 10.36 13.19
CA ASN A 210 -10.27 9.25 13.75
C ASN A 210 -9.03 8.95 12.91
N ILE A 211 -9.16 8.93 11.59
CA ILE A 211 -8.01 8.68 10.69
C ILE A 211 -7.00 9.82 10.80
N THR A 212 -7.45 11.08 10.80
CA THR A 212 -6.54 12.23 10.97
C THR A 212 -5.87 12.21 12.34
N LEU A 213 -6.59 11.84 13.42
CA LEU A 213 -5.99 11.71 14.75
C LEU A 213 -4.97 10.59 14.81
N PHE A 214 -5.23 9.48 14.11
CA PHE A 214 -4.30 8.38 13.97
C PHE A 214 -3.01 8.82 13.27
N ASP A 215 -3.14 9.51 12.14
CA ASP A 215 -1.98 10.03 11.38
C ASP A 215 -1.14 11.00 12.22
N ILE A 216 -1.79 11.94 12.93
CA ILE A 216 -1.11 12.84 13.87
C ILE A 216 -0.37 12.05 14.96
N SER A 217 -1.03 11.04 15.53
CA SER A 217 -0.45 10.23 16.59
C SER A 217 0.79 9.46 16.11
N CYS A 218 0.73 8.89 14.92
CA CYS A 218 1.86 8.21 14.30
C CYS A 218 3.00 9.18 13.98
N GLN A 219 2.70 10.38 13.48
CA GLN A 219 3.72 11.39 13.19
C GLN A 219 4.39 11.91 14.46
N VAL A 220 3.63 12.13 15.52
CA VAL A 220 4.16 12.50 16.85
C VAL A 220 5.12 11.42 17.36
N LEU A 221 4.71 10.16 17.31
CA LEU A 221 5.57 9.03 17.72
C LEU A 221 6.82 8.92 16.83
N ASN A 222 6.69 9.13 15.53
CA ASN A 222 7.80 9.10 14.59
C ASN A 222 8.85 10.15 14.93
N ASP A 223 8.45 11.38 15.24
CA ASP A 223 9.34 12.45 15.64
C ASP A 223 10.04 12.10 16.96
N ILE A 224 9.30 11.67 17.98
CA ILE A 224 9.84 11.30 19.30
C ILE A 224 10.83 10.14 19.18
N TYR A 225 10.48 9.08 18.47
CA TYR A 225 11.39 7.94 18.30
C TYR A 225 12.66 8.31 17.51
N THR A 226 12.51 9.15 16.49
CA THR A 226 13.67 9.62 15.71
C THR A 226 14.66 10.37 16.59
N ASP A 227 14.18 11.27 17.46
CA ASP A 227 15.02 12.04 18.36
C ASP A 227 15.65 11.13 19.44
N LYS A 228 14.88 10.24 20.08
CA LYS A 228 15.38 9.28 21.08
C LYS A 228 16.42 8.32 20.53
N VAL A 229 16.20 7.80 19.32
CA VAL A 229 17.17 6.90 18.66
C VAL A 229 18.46 7.62 18.34
N ARG A 230 18.41 8.88 17.88
CA ARG A 230 19.61 9.68 17.62
C ARG A 230 20.40 9.95 18.88
N GLU A 231 19.73 10.33 19.98
CA GLU A 231 20.36 10.69 21.24
C GLU A 231 21.01 9.49 21.94
N GLN A 232 20.34 8.34 21.98
CA GLN A 232 20.76 7.20 22.80
C GLN A 232 21.58 6.17 22.01
N ALA A 233 21.32 6.01 20.73
CA ALA A 233 22.01 4.98 19.95
C ALA A 233 23.40 5.45 19.43
N GLY A 234 23.67 6.75 19.39
CA GLY A 234 24.91 7.31 18.84
C GLY A 234 25.18 6.84 17.40
N ALA A 235 24.13 6.46 16.65
CA ALA A 235 24.31 5.65 15.46
C ALA A 235 23.19 5.81 14.43
N THR A 236 23.54 5.52 13.29
CA THR A 236 23.08 5.38 11.92
C THR A 236 21.80 4.59 11.67
N TYR A 237 21.01 4.23 12.67
CA TYR A 237 19.83 3.40 12.42
C TYR A 237 18.57 4.26 12.27
N SER A 238 17.82 4.01 11.20
CA SER A 238 16.55 4.66 10.94
C SER A 238 15.42 3.97 11.70
N ILE A 239 14.51 4.75 12.25
CA ILE A 239 13.23 4.28 12.77
C ILE A 239 12.13 4.98 12.00
N TYR A 240 11.05 4.24 11.69
CA TYR A 240 9.91 4.75 10.96
C TYR A 240 8.62 4.28 11.63
N VAL A 241 7.66 5.19 11.80
CA VAL A 241 6.32 4.90 12.27
C VAL A 241 5.33 5.10 11.13
N GLY A 242 4.68 4.02 10.72
CA GLY A 242 3.64 4.01 9.70
C GLY A 242 2.24 3.92 10.29
N ALA A 243 1.30 4.60 9.64
CA ALA A 243 -0.13 4.48 9.88
C ALA A 243 -0.77 3.69 8.75
N ASP A 244 -1.52 2.64 9.09
CA ASP A 244 -2.28 1.85 8.14
C ASP A 244 -3.72 1.71 8.65
N SER A 245 -4.69 2.12 7.84
CA SER A 245 -6.09 2.19 8.22
C SER A 245 -6.97 1.57 7.14
N ASP A 246 -7.86 0.66 7.55
CA ASP A 246 -8.81 0.00 6.68
C ASP A 246 -10.25 0.36 7.07
N LYS A 247 -11.11 0.51 6.08
CA LYS A 247 -12.57 0.59 6.30
C LYS A 247 -13.21 -0.79 6.35
N TYR A 248 -12.60 -1.79 5.71
CA TYR A 248 -13.17 -3.14 5.60
C TYR A 248 -12.12 -4.20 5.97
N PRO A 249 -12.05 -4.60 7.27
CA PRO A 249 -12.80 -4.12 8.46
C PRO A 249 -12.35 -2.72 8.95
N GLU A 250 -13.18 -2.03 9.73
CA GLU A 250 -12.80 -0.76 10.38
C GLU A 250 -11.70 -1.01 11.42
N GLU A 251 -10.47 -0.88 10.99
CA GLU A 251 -9.28 -1.24 11.76
C GLU A 251 -8.11 -0.32 11.44
N ILE A 252 -7.28 -0.06 12.45
CA ILE A 252 -6.02 0.68 12.32
C ILE A 252 -4.85 -0.18 12.75
N SER A 253 -3.68 0.06 12.17
CA SER A 253 -2.43 -0.59 12.54
C SER A 253 -1.30 0.42 12.57
N LEU A 254 -0.84 0.77 13.78
CA LEU A 254 0.38 1.51 14.00
C LEU A 254 1.56 0.56 13.82
N GLN A 255 2.46 0.89 12.90
CA GLN A 255 3.60 0.04 12.54
C GLN A 255 4.91 0.76 12.82
N ILE A 256 5.82 0.11 13.50
CA ILE A 256 7.14 0.64 13.83
C ILE A 256 8.18 -0.29 13.22
N VAL A 257 9.01 0.26 12.34
CA VAL A 257 10.07 -0.47 11.64
C VAL A 257 11.41 0.18 11.96
N PHE A 258 12.39 -0.61 12.38
CA PHE A 258 13.71 -0.11 12.68
C PHE A 258 14.78 -1.19 12.53
N ASP A 259 15.98 -0.75 12.17
CA ASP A 259 17.19 -1.59 12.21
C ASP A 259 18.07 -1.19 13.39
N THR A 260 18.76 -2.18 13.99
CA THR A 260 19.69 -1.94 15.09
C THR A 260 20.80 -3.01 15.12
N ALA A 261 21.85 -2.79 15.89
CA ALA A 261 22.79 -3.87 16.23
C ALA A 261 22.06 -4.97 17.04
N PRO A 262 22.33 -6.25 16.81
CA PRO A 262 21.67 -7.34 17.53
C PRO A 262 21.71 -7.21 19.05
N ALA A 263 22.84 -6.76 19.59
CA ALA A 263 23.02 -6.59 21.04
C ALA A 263 22.16 -5.46 21.64
N LYS A 264 21.74 -4.48 20.83
CA LYS A 264 20.93 -3.32 21.28
C LYS A 264 19.43 -3.53 21.06
N ARG A 265 19.03 -4.65 20.46
CA ARG A 265 17.63 -4.89 20.08
C ARG A 265 16.65 -4.78 21.25
N GLU A 266 16.92 -5.46 22.36
CA GLU A 266 16.02 -5.45 23.52
C GLU A 266 15.95 -4.06 24.18
N GLU A 267 17.05 -3.32 24.23
CA GLU A 267 17.09 -1.95 24.72
C GLU A 267 16.20 -1.04 23.87
N MET A 268 16.31 -1.13 22.54
CA MET A 268 15.48 -0.34 21.60
C MET A 268 14.01 -0.65 21.71
N ILE A 269 13.64 -1.95 21.82
CA ILE A 269 12.23 -2.34 22.01
C ILE A 269 11.70 -1.78 23.32
N LYS A 270 12.50 -1.80 24.38
CA LYS A 270 12.12 -1.22 25.66
C LYS A 270 11.87 0.29 25.56
N ILE A 271 12.73 1.03 24.87
CA ILE A 271 12.54 2.47 24.62
C ILE A 271 11.21 2.72 23.89
N ILE A 272 10.94 1.95 22.82
CA ILE A 272 9.69 2.05 22.05
C ILE A 272 8.48 1.78 22.94
N ASP A 273 8.52 0.74 23.74
CA ASP A 273 7.41 0.36 24.62
C ASP A 273 7.21 1.35 25.79
N ASP A 274 8.29 1.93 26.32
CA ASP A 274 8.23 2.94 27.38
C ASP A 274 7.67 4.27 26.85
N GLU A 275 8.08 4.70 25.65
CA GLU A 275 7.60 5.95 25.06
C GLU A 275 6.13 5.87 24.62
N ILE A 276 5.69 4.77 24.02
CA ILE A 276 4.27 4.66 23.63
C ILE A 276 3.35 4.65 24.87
N LYS A 277 3.80 4.04 25.97
CA LYS A 277 3.08 4.08 27.26
C LYS A 277 3.09 5.50 27.84
N HIS A 278 4.24 6.19 27.79
CA HIS A 278 4.33 7.57 28.23
C HIS A 278 3.35 8.48 27.48
N ILE A 279 3.30 8.38 26.16
CA ILE A 279 2.32 9.11 25.33
C ILE A 279 0.88 8.72 25.68
N ALA A 280 0.61 7.46 25.95
CA ALA A 280 -0.72 7.00 26.36
C ALA A 280 -1.16 7.55 27.74
N GLU A 281 -0.23 7.79 28.65
CA GLU A 281 -0.51 8.27 30.02
C GLU A 281 -0.51 9.79 30.13
N VAL A 282 0.50 10.45 29.55
CA VAL A 282 0.77 11.87 29.71
C VAL A 282 0.41 12.69 28.46
N GLY A 283 0.54 12.09 27.28
CA GLY A 283 0.41 12.75 25.97
C GLY A 283 1.71 13.40 25.51
N PRO A 284 1.76 13.87 24.26
CA PRO A 284 2.88 14.62 23.72
C PRO A 284 2.93 16.03 24.34
N THR A 285 4.08 16.67 24.24
CA THR A 285 4.16 18.11 24.56
C THR A 285 3.31 18.93 23.58
N LYS A 286 2.84 20.09 24.02
CA LYS A 286 2.10 21.00 23.13
C LYS A 286 2.92 21.41 21.93
N GLU A 287 4.21 21.68 22.15
CA GLU A 287 5.15 22.07 21.08
C GLU A 287 5.28 20.97 20.01
N SER A 288 5.43 19.70 20.41
CA SER A 288 5.49 18.56 19.50
C SER A 288 4.20 18.43 18.67
N LEU A 289 3.05 18.53 19.32
CA LEU A 289 1.76 18.45 18.62
C LEU A 289 1.57 19.63 17.65
N ASP A 290 1.89 20.86 18.06
CA ASP A 290 1.75 22.06 17.22
C ASP A 290 2.69 21.98 15.99
N LYS A 291 3.91 21.46 16.17
CA LYS A 291 4.86 21.19 15.07
C LYS A 291 4.27 20.23 14.06
N VAL A 292 3.70 19.10 14.51
CA VAL A 292 3.08 18.08 13.63
C VAL A 292 1.88 18.66 12.89
N LYS A 293 0.98 19.36 13.58
CA LYS A 293 -0.17 20.03 12.95
C LYS A 293 0.27 20.97 11.83
N LYS A 294 1.24 21.83 12.11
CA LYS A 294 1.81 22.76 11.13
C LYS A 294 2.41 22.04 9.93
N TYR A 295 3.13 20.95 10.19
CA TYR A 295 3.70 20.12 9.12
C TYR A 295 2.61 19.54 8.22
N MET A 296 1.56 18.94 8.79
CA MET A 296 0.46 18.32 8.04
C MET A 296 -0.32 19.34 7.21
N LEU A 297 -0.61 20.53 7.76
CA LEU A 297 -1.28 21.61 7.04
C LEU A 297 -0.43 22.14 5.88
N ASN A 298 0.86 22.33 6.09
CA ASN A 298 1.80 22.76 5.06
C ASN A 298 1.96 21.71 3.96
N LYS A 299 2.04 20.43 4.35
CA LYS A 299 2.08 19.32 3.39
C LYS A 299 0.84 19.31 2.53
N ARG A 300 -0.36 19.36 3.14
CA ARG A 300 -1.62 19.41 2.41
C ARG A 300 -1.68 20.56 1.40
N ALA A 301 -1.24 21.76 1.77
CA ALA A 301 -1.22 22.92 0.86
C ALA A 301 -0.35 22.70 -0.38
N LYS A 302 0.66 21.83 -0.31
CA LYS A 302 1.47 21.40 -1.45
C LYS A 302 0.77 20.28 -2.22
N ASP A 303 0.26 19.28 -1.51
CA ASP A 303 -0.39 18.10 -2.07
C ASP A 303 -1.61 18.46 -2.91
N LEU A 304 -2.40 19.47 -2.50
CA LEU A 304 -3.55 19.99 -3.28
C LEU A 304 -3.19 20.54 -4.68
N LYS A 305 -1.90 20.71 -4.98
CA LYS A 305 -1.41 21.11 -6.31
C LYS A 305 -0.95 19.95 -7.16
N ASP A 306 -1.00 18.74 -6.61
CA ASP A 306 -0.52 17.52 -7.25
C ASP A 306 -1.69 16.69 -7.79
N ASN A 307 -1.61 16.29 -9.05
CA ASN A 307 -2.63 15.45 -9.68
C ASN A 307 -2.72 14.08 -9.02
N GLU A 308 -1.59 13.49 -8.60
CA GLU A 308 -1.57 12.18 -7.95
C GLU A 308 -2.30 12.22 -6.61
N TYR A 309 -2.16 13.30 -5.86
CA TYR A 309 -2.91 13.50 -4.63
C TYR A 309 -4.43 13.44 -4.86
N TRP A 310 -4.92 14.10 -5.91
CA TRP A 310 -6.34 14.09 -6.24
C TRP A 310 -6.83 12.72 -6.68
N ILE A 311 -6.04 11.97 -7.47
CA ILE A 311 -6.38 10.60 -7.87
C ILE A 311 -6.53 9.70 -6.65
N ILE A 312 -5.56 9.72 -5.73
CA ILE A 312 -5.58 8.91 -4.50
C ILE A 312 -6.82 9.24 -3.65
N TRP A 313 -7.11 10.52 -3.48
CA TRP A 313 -8.22 10.94 -2.65
C TRP A 313 -9.59 10.73 -3.29
N MET A 314 -9.70 10.86 -4.59
CA MET A 314 -10.93 10.51 -5.30
C MET A 314 -11.21 9.01 -5.23
N ASP A 315 -10.19 8.18 -5.41
CA ASP A 315 -10.30 6.73 -5.22
C ASP A 315 -10.75 6.39 -3.79
N GLU A 316 -10.14 7.00 -2.79
CA GLU A 316 -10.52 6.81 -1.38
C GLU A 316 -11.97 7.25 -1.11
N TYR A 317 -12.36 8.42 -1.61
CA TYR A 317 -13.74 8.90 -1.49
C TYR A 317 -14.75 7.95 -2.14
N LEU A 318 -14.47 7.47 -3.34
CA LEU A 318 -15.34 6.55 -4.07
C LEU A 318 -15.48 5.18 -3.36
N ARG A 319 -14.41 4.70 -2.75
CA ARG A 319 -14.41 3.43 -2.02
C ARG A 319 -15.02 3.53 -0.63
N THR A 320 -14.80 4.61 0.06
CA THR A 320 -15.12 4.73 1.50
C THR A 320 -16.19 5.73 1.82
N GLY A 321 -16.47 6.70 0.92
CA GLY A 321 -17.32 7.85 1.19
C GLY A 321 -16.66 8.91 2.09
N LEU A 322 -15.37 8.75 2.43
CA LEU A 322 -14.64 9.73 3.24
C LEU A 322 -14.29 10.95 2.39
N ASN A 323 -14.94 12.10 2.66
CA ASN A 323 -14.62 13.32 1.95
C ASN A 323 -13.37 13.99 2.55
N PRO A 324 -12.26 14.03 1.82
CA PRO A 324 -11.00 14.58 2.33
C PRO A 324 -11.00 16.11 2.42
N LEU A 325 -11.98 16.77 1.80
CA LEU A 325 -12.07 18.23 1.76
C LEU A 325 -12.88 18.80 2.94
N ASP A 326 -13.68 17.94 3.60
CA ASP A 326 -14.57 18.37 4.68
C ASP A 326 -13.78 18.78 5.92
N ASN A 327 -13.68 20.10 6.11
CA ASN A 327 -13.18 20.70 7.35
C ASN A 327 -11.83 20.18 7.86
N TYR A 328 -10.96 19.63 7.00
CA TYR A 328 -9.68 19.02 7.37
C TYR A 328 -8.82 19.93 8.28
N GLU A 329 -8.69 21.21 7.94
CA GLU A 329 -7.95 22.18 8.74
C GLU A 329 -8.58 22.37 10.12
N ALA A 330 -9.90 22.52 10.20
CA ALA A 330 -10.61 22.63 11.46
C ALA A 330 -10.46 21.36 12.31
N VAL A 331 -10.51 20.18 11.68
CA VAL A 331 -10.29 18.88 12.33
C VAL A 331 -8.89 18.81 12.94
N ILE A 332 -7.84 19.09 12.17
CA ILE A 332 -6.45 19.11 12.67
C ILE A 332 -6.30 20.09 13.83
N ASN A 333 -6.80 21.32 13.69
CA ASN A 333 -6.67 22.34 14.72
C ASN A 333 -7.43 22.00 16.01
N SER A 334 -8.49 21.21 15.92
CA SER A 334 -9.29 20.82 17.08
C SER A 334 -8.61 19.84 18.04
N PHE A 335 -7.59 19.11 17.59
CA PHE A 335 -6.94 18.09 18.43
C PHE A 335 -6.07 18.69 19.54
N THR A 336 -6.14 18.06 20.68
CA THR A 336 -5.36 18.37 21.89
C THR A 336 -4.36 17.26 22.18
N THR A 337 -3.40 17.53 23.07
CA THR A 337 -2.46 16.51 23.56
C THR A 337 -3.20 15.36 24.24
N LYS A 338 -4.35 15.66 24.88
CA LYS A 338 -5.21 14.66 25.52
C LYS A 338 -5.91 13.77 24.50
N ASP A 339 -6.30 14.30 23.33
CA ASP A 339 -6.88 13.46 22.26
C ASP A 339 -5.86 12.42 21.79
N VAL A 340 -4.61 12.82 21.57
CA VAL A 340 -3.52 11.90 21.19
C VAL A 340 -3.27 10.87 22.29
N SER A 341 -3.16 11.29 23.54
CA SER A 341 -2.99 10.39 24.68
C SER A 341 -4.11 9.33 24.75
N ASN A 342 -5.36 9.78 24.74
CA ASN A 342 -6.52 8.89 24.81
C ASN A 342 -6.57 7.92 23.62
N PHE A 343 -6.22 8.39 22.42
CA PHE A 343 -6.22 7.58 21.22
C PHE A 343 -5.19 6.45 21.31
N ILE A 344 -3.94 6.78 21.63
CA ILE A 344 -2.87 5.79 21.80
C ILE A 344 -3.20 4.83 22.94
N LYS A 345 -3.71 5.33 24.05
CA LYS A 345 -4.17 4.49 25.18
C LYS A 345 -5.20 3.47 24.73
N THR A 346 -6.26 3.93 24.03
CA THR A 346 -7.31 3.04 23.51
C THR A 346 -6.76 1.99 22.54
N LEU A 347 -5.76 2.33 21.73
CA LEU A 347 -5.13 1.39 20.82
C LEU A 347 -4.35 0.31 21.56
N ILE A 348 -3.47 0.68 22.48
CA ILE A 348 -2.62 -0.30 23.19
C ILE A 348 -3.43 -1.15 24.19
N GLU A 349 -4.51 -0.65 24.76
CA GLU A 349 -5.41 -1.39 25.66
C GLU A 349 -6.16 -2.52 24.94
N GLN A 350 -6.26 -2.50 23.62
CA GLN A 350 -6.82 -3.62 22.84
C GLN A 350 -5.89 -4.86 22.83
N LYS A 351 -4.65 -4.72 23.29
CA LYS A 351 -3.67 -5.81 23.50
C LYS A 351 -3.38 -6.65 22.25
N ASN A 352 -3.46 -6.05 21.08
CA ASN A 352 -3.07 -6.70 19.82
C ASN A 352 -1.70 -6.16 19.40
N ARG A 353 -0.66 -6.95 19.65
CA ARG A 353 0.73 -6.58 19.35
C ARG A 353 1.43 -7.71 18.60
N VAL A 354 1.96 -7.39 17.44
CA VAL A 354 2.82 -8.31 16.68
C VAL A 354 4.24 -7.76 16.69
N GLU A 355 5.20 -8.62 17.03
CA GLU A 355 6.63 -8.32 16.98
C GLU A 355 7.32 -9.38 16.11
N VAL A 356 8.04 -8.92 15.09
CA VAL A 356 8.87 -9.78 14.23
C VAL A 356 10.27 -9.20 14.16
N SER A 357 11.28 -10.03 14.41
CA SER A 357 12.68 -9.64 14.29
C SER A 357 13.46 -10.66 13.48
N MET A 358 14.19 -10.17 12.50
CA MET A 358 15.21 -10.92 11.77
C MET A 358 16.58 -10.50 12.28
N VAL A 359 17.35 -11.42 12.81
CA VAL A 359 18.66 -11.16 13.44
C VAL A 359 19.74 -11.82 12.61
N SER A 360 20.87 -11.15 12.43
CA SER A 360 22.04 -11.74 11.80
C SER A 360 22.49 -12.99 12.57
N GLN A 361 22.70 -14.09 11.84
CA GLN A 361 23.32 -15.29 12.40
C GLN A 361 24.82 -15.02 12.58
N LYS A 362 25.32 -15.15 13.81
CA LYS A 362 26.76 -15.13 14.03
C LYS A 362 27.37 -16.31 13.27
N GLU A 363 28.39 -16.04 12.46
CA GLU A 363 29.22 -17.14 11.96
C GLU A 363 29.91 -17.77 13.17
N ASP A 364 29.66 -19.07 13.40
CA ASP A 364 30.53 -19.85 14.27
C ASP A 364 31.93 -19.75 13.64
N LYS A 365 32.80 -19.00 14.26
CA LYS A 365 34.23 -19.08 13.97
C LYS A 365 34.63 -20.47 14.40
N THR A 366 34.51 -21.44 13.50
CA THR A 366 35.29 -22.69 13.61
C THR A 366 36.73 -22.27 13.49
N GLU A 367 37.43 -22.37 14.64
CA GLU A 367 38.89 -22.31 14.73
C GLU A 367 39.53 -23.37 13.84
#